data_b960931c3e1b79c73d86320ba9483c87
#
_entry.id   b960931c3e1b79c73d86320ba9483c87
#
_cell.length_a   1.000
_cell.length_b   1.000
_cell.length_c   1.000
_cell.angle_alpha   90.00
_cell.angle_beta   90.00
_cell.angle_gamma   90.00
#
_symmetry.space_group_name_H-M   'P 1'
#
loop_
_entity.id
_entity.type
_entity.pdbx_description
1 polymer ?
#
loop_
_entity_poly.entity_id
_entity_poly.type
_entity_poly.pdbx_seq_one_letter_code
_entity_poly.pdbx_strand_id
1 'polypeptide(L)'
;MFEKTNLGWQVQQWQQEFSEWMELQWKQVQPRMPKVDWPWWLDEVSFPQWLPKLLFWAIAGALAIWFGLWLLKLWERYYRFLPFSGNSLATPKTVGSGVAAGVWWRRGEEFYRQGKYREACRAFYLGMLQKLHEANLITHQASRTDGEYRQLTGNLPHSQSYQTLLNAHEQICFGAGDVSAAVAEQCQQAYQEITS
;
A
#
# COMPACT_ATOMS: atom_id res chain seq x y z
N MET A 1 28.44 1.75 -31.31
CA MET A 1 29.18 2.45 -30.25
C MET A 1 28.20 2.53 -29.07
N PHE A 2 28.28 1.59 -28.12
CA PHE A 2 27.38 1.55 -26.99
C PHE A 2 28.02 2.29 -25.83
N GLU A 3 27.45 3.44 -25.48
CA GLU A 3 27.81 4.22 -24.30
C GLU A 3 27.35 3.46 -23.06
N LYS A 4 28.29 2.82 -22.38
CA LYS A 4 28.04 2.23 -21.04
C LYS A 4 27.87 3.40 -20.08
N THR A 5 26.63 3.70 -19.72
CA THR A 5 26.30 4.60 -18.62
C THR A 5 26.92 4.07 -17.35
N ASN A 6 28.01 4.70 -16.94
CA ASN A 6 28.81 4.27 -15.79
C ASN A 6 28.13 4.74 -14.50
N LEU A 7 27.21 3.94 -13.97
CA LEU A 7 26.53 4.20 -12.69
C LEU A 7 27.51 4.48 -11.54
N GLY A 8 28.70 3.90 -11.60
CA GLY A 8 29.76 4.16 -10.62
C GLY A 8 30.25 5.60 -10.61
N TRP A 9 30.29 6.28 -11.76
CA TRP A 9 30.70 7.67 -11.84
C TRP A 9 29.64 8.63 -11.26
N GLN A 10 28.36 8.35 -11.50
CA GLN A 10 27.25 9.13 -10.92
C GLN A 10 27.20 9.01 -9.41
N VAL A 11 27.47 7.83 -8.85
CA VAL A 11 27.51 7.62 -7.40
C VAL A 11 28.68 8.37 -6.76
N GLN A 12 29.86 8.38 -7.39
CA GLN A 12 31.01 9.13 -6.88
C GLN A 12 30.79 10.64 -6.91
N GLN A 13 30.17 11.15 -7.97
CA GLN A 13 29.84 12.58 -8.07
C GLN A 13 28.81 12.98 -7.00
N TRP A 14 27.80 12.15 -6.77
CA TRP A 14 26.80 12.36 -5.70
C TRP A 14 27.42 12.35 -4.31
N GLN A 15 28.40 11.47 -4.08
CA GLN A 15 29.10 11.41 -2.81
C GLN A 15 29.95 12.66 -2.54
N GLN A 16 30.59 13.21 -3.56
CA GLN A 16 31.35 14.46 -3.44
C GLN A 16 30.46 15.66 -3.19
N GLU A 17 29.41 15.84 -3.97
CA GLU A 17 28.43 16.94 -3.79
C GLU A 17 27.74 16.88 -2.42
N PHE A 18 27.39 15.67 -1.95
CA PHE A 18 26.79 15.48 -0.64
C PHE A 18 27.76 15.78 0.52
N SER A 19 29.04 15.42 0.39
CA SER A 19 30.05 15.73 1.40
C SER A 19 30.32 17.22 1.52
N GLU A 20 30.40 17.94 0.40
CA GLU A 20 30.58 19.38 0.37
C GLU A 20 29.36 20.13 0.94
N TRP A 21 28.15 19.68 0.59
CA TRP A 21 26.91 20.24 1.15
C TRP A 21 26.81 20.03 2.65
N MET A 22 27.17 18.85 3.15
CA MET A 22 27.20 18.55 4.58
C MET A 22 28.22 19.41 5.32
N GLU A 23 29.41 19.62 4.73
CA GLU A 23 30.44 20.44 5.34
C GLU A 23 30.03 21.91 5.44
N LEU A 24 29.35 22.43 4.42
CA LEU A 24 28.81 23.80 4.43
C LEU A 24 27.70 23.97 5.48
N GLN A 25 26.80 23.00 5.59
CA GLN A 25 25.75 23.00 6.61
C GLN A 25 26.36 22.92 8.02
N TRP A 26 27.36 22.09 8.21
CA TRP A 26 28.04 21.91 9.51
C TRP A 26 28.77 23.18 9.96
N LYS A 27 29.42 23.90 9.05
CA LYS A 27 30.05 25.20 9.32
C LYS A 27 29.04 26.30 9.67
N GLN A 28 27.82 26.25 9.16
CA GLN A 28 26.76 27.20 9.53
C GLN A 28 26.12 26.93 10.88
N VAL A 29 26.13 25.67 11.34
CA VAL A 29 25.53 25.27 12.61
C VAL A 29 26.48 25.48 13.81
N GLN A 30 27.82 25.37 13.62
CA GLN A 30 28.80 25.51 14.67
C GLN A 30 28.75 26.87 15.43
N PRO A 31 28.55 28.03 14.79
CA PRO A 31 28.53 29.31 15.53
C PRO A 31 27.27 29.52 16.36
N ARG A 32 26.22 28.71 16.17
CA ARG A 32 24.93 28.85 16.88
C ARG A 32 24.74 27.90 18.05
N MET A 33 25.69 27.02 18.30
CA MET A 33 25.59 26.18 19.50
C MET A 33 25.84 27.04 20.71
N PRO A 34 24.87 27.23 21.62
CA PRO A 34 25.14 27.89 22.89
C PRO A 34 26.21 27.09 23.62
N LYS A 35 27.19 27.78 24.20
CA LYS A 35 28.12 27.13 25.16
C LYS A 35 27.26 26.62 26.30
N VAL A 36 27.03 25.32 26.32
CA VAL A 36 26.33 24.68 27.41
C VAL A 36 27.35 24.60 28.54
N ASP A 37 27.22 25.51 29.52
CA ASP A 37 27.97 25.42 30.76
C ASP A 37 27.41 24.19 31.50
N TRP A 38 28.16 23.09 31.39
CA TRP A 38 27.82 21.86 32.09
C TRP A 38 27.88 22.13 33.59
N PRO A 39 26.86 21.73 34.37
CA PRO A 39 26.88 21.91 35.81
C PRO A 39 28.09 21.18 36.39
N TRP A 40 28.82 21.83 37.36
CA TRP A 40 30.07 21.36 37.99
C TRP A 40 30.01 19.95 38.58
N TRP A 41 28.79 19.47 38.91
CA TRP A 41 28.58 18.10 39.42
C TRP A 41 28.72 17.01 38.36
N LEU A 42 28.74 17.35 37.06
CA LEU A 42 28.98 16.40 35.97
C LEU A 42 30.47 16.11 35.74
N ASP A 43 31.36 17.01 36.14
CA ASP A 43 32.80 16.80 36.02
C ASP A 43 33.33 15.72 36.96
N GLU A 44 32.63 15.45 38.07
CA GLU A 44 33.01 14.47 39.07
C GLU A 44 32.44 13.07 38.81
N VAL A 45 31.53 12.94 37.85
CA VAL A 45 30.93 11.65 37.47
C VAL A 45 31.85 10.94 36.47
N SER A 46 32.74 10.09 37.00
CA SER A 46 33.52 9.17 36.18
C SER A 46 32.60 8.13 35.53
N PHE A 47 32.09 8.44 34.37
CA PHE A 47 31.31 7.47 33.61
C PHE A 47 32.21 6.34 33.11
N PRO A 48 31.92 5.07 33.42
CA PRO A 48 32.69 3.97 32.91
C PRO A 48 32.64 3.95 31.39
N GLN A 49 33.76 3.72 30.74
CA GLN A 49 33.91 3.81 29.25
C GLN A 49 32.94 2.92 28.45
N TRP A 50 32.31 1.96 29.09
CA TRP A 50 31.31 1.08 28.47
C TRP A 50 29.90 1.71 28.43
N LEU A 51 29.59 2.69 29.30
CA LEU A 51 28.28 3.32 29.43
C LEU A 51 27.82 4.02 28.12
N PRO A 52 28.66 4.87 27.46
CA PRO A 52 28.27 5.49 26.20
C PRO A 52 28.07 4.47 25.07
N LYS A 53 28.83 3.37 25.11
CA LYS A 53 28.63 2.27 24.13
C LYS A 53 27.31 1.56 24.35
N LEU A 54 26.91 1.26 25.58
CA LEU A 54 25.62 0.68 25.90
C LEU A 54 24.46 1.61 25.53
N LEU A 55 24.59 2.89 25.87
CA LEU A 55 23.57 3.89 25.55
C LEU A 55 23.39 4.01 24.01
N PHE A 56 24.49 4.04 23.27
CA PHE A 56 24.45 4.05 21.81
C PHE A 56 23.72 2.83 21.26
N TRP A 57 24.05 1.63 21.74
CA TRP A 57 23.38 0.40 21.28
C TRP A 57 21.91 0.32 21.70
N ALA A 58 21.57 0.84 22.87
CA ALA A 58 20.18 0.92 23.34
C ALA A 58 19.34 1.86 22.47
N ILE A 59 19.88 3.05 22.14
CA ILE A 59 19.21 4.01 21.24
C ILE A 59 19.10 3.43 19.83
N ALA A 60 20.17 2.84 19.30
CA ALA A 60 20.17 2.21 17.98
C ALA A 60 19.15 1.06 17.91
N GLY A 61 19.07 0.23 18.96
CA GLY A 61 18.09 -0.84 19.06
C GLY A 61 16.65 -0.32 19.12
N ALA A 62 16.39 0.71 19.93
CA ALA A 62 15.08 1.34 20.02
C ALA A 62 14.64 1.96 18.68
N LEU A 63 15.55 2.64 17.99
CA LEU A 63 15.29 3.18 16.65
C LEU A 63 15.02 2.08 15.61
N ALA A 64 15.79 0.99 15.65
CA ALA A 64 15.58 -0.15 14.76
C ALA A 64 14.22 -0.82 14.99
N ILE A 65 13.82 -1.00 16.25
CA ILE A 65 12.50 -1.55 16.61
C ILE A 65 11.39 -0.59 16.16
N TRP A 66 11.52 0.71 16.46
CA TRP A 66 10.54 1.72 16.04
C TRP A 66 10.40 1.79 14.53
N PHE A 67 11.52 1.78 13.79
CA PHE A 67 11.54 1.77 12.33
C PHE A 67 10.97 0.47 11.77
N GLY A 68 11.27 -0.68 12.39
CA GLY A 68 10.69 -1.97 12.03
C GLY A 68 9.17 -1.99 12.20
N LEU A 69 8.65 -1.48 13.33
CA LEU A 69 7.21 -1.36 13.56
C LEU A 69 6.55 -0.37 12.59
N TRP A 70 7.25 0.71 12.25
CA TRP A 70 6.78 1.67 11.25
C TRP A 70 6.74 1.05 9.85
N LEU A 71 7.78 0.29 9.46
CA LEU A 71 7.81 -0.49 8.22
C LEU A 71 6.72 -1.56 8.19
N LEU A 72 6.45 -2.25 9.30
CA LEU A 72 5.35 -3.22 9.37
C LEU A 72 3.99 -2.55 9.13
N LYS A 73 3.75 -1.36 9.73
CA LYS A 73 2.52 -0.57 9.45
C LYS A 73 2.45 -0.10 8.00
N LEU A 74 3.57 0.28 7.42
CA LEU A 74 3.64 0.65 6.00
C LEU A 74 3.43 -0.59 5.13
N TRP A 75 3.97 -1.73 5.54
CA TRP A 75 3.83 -3.02 4.88
C TRP A 75 2.40 -3.55 4.95
N GLU A 76 1.72 -3.44 6.08
CA GLU A 76 0.28 -3.72 6.17
C GLU A 76 -0.52 -2.83 5.21
N ARG A 77 -0.13 -1.57 5.07
CA ARG A 77 -0.77 -0.65 4.11
C ARG A 77 -0.45 -1.02 2.66
N TYR A 78 0.78 -1.45 2.37
CA TYR A 78 1.23 -1.89 1.05
C TYR A 78 0.71 -3.29 0.69
N TYR A 79 0.72 -4.24 1.64
CA TYR A 79 0.16 -5.59 1.44
C TYR A 79 -1.37 -5.60 1.36
N ARG A 80 -2.06 -4.58 1.83
CA ARG A 80 -3.49 -4.38 1.52
C ARG A 80 -3.71 -4.11 0.04
N PHE A 81 -2.69 -3.69 -0.70
CA PHE A 81 -2.73 -3.53 -2.16
C PHE A 81 -2.31 -4.78 -2.94
N LEU A 82 -1.54 -5.69 -2.32
CA LEU A 82 -1.22 -6.96 -2.93
C LEU A 82 -2.37 -7.95 -2.70
N PRO A 83 -2.74 -8.76 -3.70
CA PRO A 83 -3.73 -9.80 -3.50
C PRO A 83 -3.23 -10.74 -2.40
N PHE A 84 -3.95 -10.75 -1.29
CA PHE A 84 -3.72 -11.54 -0.10
C PHE A 84 -3.27 -12.98 -0.43
N SER A 85 -1.99 -13.27 -0.17
CA SER A 85 -1.47 -14.62 -0.04
C SER A 85 -1.61 -15.04 1.42
N GLY A 86 -2.83 -15.29 1.85
CA GLY A 86 -3.12 -15.95 3.11
C GLY A 86 -3.38 -17.43 2.83
N ASN A 87 -2.44 -18.26 3.21
CA ASN A 87 -2.50 -19.71 3.41
C ASN A 87 -3.80 -20.40 2.99
N SER A 88 -3.95 -20.59 1.70
CA SER A 88 -4.68 -21.69 1.08
C SER A 88 -4.12 -21.81 -0.32
N LEU A 89 -3.42 -22.87 -0.59
CA LEU A 89 -2.90 -23.40 -1.83
C LEU A 89 -3.81 -23.14 -3.06
N ALA A 90 -3.91 -21.91 -3.48
CA ALA A 90 -4.34 -21.49 -4.81
C ALA A 90 -4.06 -19.99 -4.93
N THR A 91 -2.91 -19.61 -5.48
CA THR A 91 -2.73 -18.31 -6.13
C THR A 91 -3.96 -18.08 -7.00
N PRO A 92 -4.74 -16.97 -6.81
CA PRO A 92 -5.69 -16.60 -7.83
C PRO A 92 -4.86 -16.12 -9.03
N LYS A 93 -4.55 -17.07 -9.93
CA LYS A 93 -4.19 -16.72 -11.29
C LYS A 93 -5.29 -15.76 -11.75
N THR A 94 -4.90 -14.59 -12.24
CA THR A 94 -5.65 -13.63 -13.05
C THR A 94 -7.11 -13.97 -13.32
N VAL A 95 -7.99 -12.98 -13.15
CA VAL A 95 -9.37 -13.04 -13.65
C VAL A 95 -9.32 -13.67 -15.05
N GLY A 96 -10.00 -14.79 -15.22
CA GLY A 96 -9.88 -15.61 -16.45
C GLY A 96 -9.38 -17.04 -16.19
N SER A 97 -8.81 -17.36 -15.02
CA SER A 97 -8.39 -18.71 -14.66
C SER A 97 -9.36 -19.36 -13.68
N GLY A 98 -10.53 -19.81 -14.15
CA GLY A 98 -11.31 -20.90 -13.55
C GLY A 98 -11.97 -20.66 -12.18
N VAL A 99 -11.90 -19.48 -11.60
CA VAL A 99 -12.61 -19.17 -10.34
C VAL A 99 -13.99 -18.64 -10.69
N ALA A 100 -15.02 -19.45 -10.49
CA ALA A 100 -16.39 -19.06 -10.79
C ALA A 100 -16.82 -17.79 -10.02
N ALA A 101 -17.62 -16.92 -10.65
CA ALA A 101 -18.14 -15.68 -10.07
C ALA A 101 -18.78 -15.88 -8.68
N GLY A 102 -19.44 -17.01 -8.45
CA GLY A 102 -20.03 -17.37 -7.17
C GLY A 102 -19.04 -17.57 -6.01
N VAL A 103 -17.77 -17.83 -6.29
CA VAL A 103 -16.74 -17.90 -5.22
C VAL A 103 -16.41 -16.50 -4.71
N TRP A 104 -16.38 -15.50 -5.62
CA TRP A 104 -16.17 -14.10 -5.27
C TRP A 104 -17.32 -13.54 -4.44
N TRP A 105 -18.56 -13.92 -4.77
CA TRP A 105 -19.73 -13.58 -3.96
C TRP A 105 -19.58 -14.04 -2.52
N ARG A 106 -19.31 -15.34 -2.30
CA ARG A 106 -19.14 -15.90 -0.96
C ARG A 106 -18.03 -15.23 -0.17
N ARG A 107 -16.91 -14.90 -0.81
CA ARG A 107 -15.81 -14.16 -0.18
C ARG A 107 -16.23 -12.75 0.20
N GLY A 108 -16.96 -12.05 -0.67
CA GLY A 108 -17.49 -10.72 -0.41
C GLY A 108 -18.40 -10.70 0.82
N GLU A 109 -19.32 -11.66 0.92
CA GLU A 109 -20.20 -11.80 2.10
C GLU A 109 -19.42 -12.12 3.39
N GLU A 110 -18.41 -12.97 3.30
CA GLU A 110 -17.57 -13.30 4.45
C GLU A 110 -16.80 -12.07 4.95
N PHE A 111 -16.21 -11.30 4.05
CA PHE A 111 -15.54 -10.05 4.41
C PHE A 111 -16.51 -9.02 4.97
N TYR A 112 -17.72 -8.90 4.40
CA TYR A 112 -18.76 -8.02 4.90
C TYR A 112 -19.14 -8.35 6.34
N ARG A 113 -19.37 -9.63 6.65
CA ARG A 113 -19.67 -10.11 8.03
C ARG A 113 -18.55 -9.86 9.02
N GLN A 114 -17.28 -9.87 8.54
CA GLN A 114 -16.10 -9.55 9.36
C GLN A 114 -15.88 -8.04 9.56
N GLY A 115 -16.73 -7.17 8.99
CA GLY A 115 -16.53 -5.72 9.01
C GLY A 115 -15.42 -5.21 8.09
N LYS A 116 -14.88 -6.08 7.22
CA LYS A 116 -13.83 -5.75 6.25
C LYS A 116 -14.46 -5.23 4.96
N TYR A 117 -15.03 -4.04 5.05
CA TYR A 117 -15.86 -3.48 3.97
C TYR A 117 -15.10 -3.21 2.68
N ARG A 118 -13.84 -2.78 2.78
CA ARG A 118 -12.95 -2.55 1.64
C ARG A 118 -12.69 -3.84 0.85
N GLU A 119 -12.40 -4.92 1.54
CA GLU A 119 -12.16 -6.24 0.97
C GLU A 119 -13.46 -6.84 0.39
N ALA A 120 -14.60 -6.59 1.03
CA ALA A 120 -15.90 -7.00 0.53
C ALA A 120 -16.23 -6.34 -0.82
N CYS A 121 -16.14 -5.01 -0.92
CA CYS A 121 -16.36 -4.29 -2.16
C CYS A 121 -15.42 -4.78 -3.28
N ARG A 122 -14.15 -5.01 -2.96
CA ARG A 122 -13.18 -5.55 -3.93
C ARG A 122 -13.56 -6.94 -4.42
N ALA A 123 -14.05 -7.81 -3.53
CA ALA A 123 -14.51 -9.14 -3.90
C ALA A 123 -15.73 -9.09 -4.82
N PHE A 124 -16.71 -8.23 -4.54
CA PHE A 124 -17.88 -8.01 -5.40
C PHE A 124 -17.48 -7.45 -6.77
N TYR A 125 -16.55 -6.50 -6.82
CA TYR A 125 -16.00 -5.98 -8.08
C TYR A 125 -15.32 -7.08 -8.92
N LEU A 126 -14.47 -7.92 -8.32
CA LEU A 126 -13.82 -9.04 -9.02
C LEU A 126 -14.84 -10.08 -9.49
N GLY A 127 -15.88 -10.33 -8.71
CA GLY A 127 -16.98 -11.19 -9.09
C GLY A 127 -17.75 -10.66 -10.29
N MET A 128 -17.99 -9.35 -10.36
CA MET A 128 -18.60 -8.68 -11.51
C MET A 128 -17.75 -8.87 -12.77
N LEU A 129 -16.43 -8.61 -12.69
CA LEU A 129 -15.54 -8.80 -13.85
C LEU A 129 -15.53 -10.24 -14.33
N GLN A 130 -15.51 -11.20 -13.39
CA GLN A 130 -15.56 -12.62 -13.72
C GLN A 130 -16.88 -12.99 -14.40
N LYS A 131 -18.00 -12.46 -13.92
CA LYS A 131 -19.32 -12.69 -14.55
C LYS A 131 -19.40 -12.13 -15.97
N LEU A 132 -18.87 -10.92 -16.20
CA LEU A 132 -18.78 -10.34 -17.54
C LEU A 132 -17.95 -11.23 -18.50
N HIS A 133 -16.89 -11.83 -17.97
CA HIS A 133 -16.05 -12.76 -18.73
C HIS A 133 -16.78 -14.09 -19.00
N GLU A 134 -17.43 -14.69 -18.01
CA GLU A 134 -18.19 -15.95 -18.14
C GLU A 134 -19.36 -15.82 -19.13
N ALA A 135 -20.01 -14.66 -19.12
CA ALA A 135 -21.09 -14.36 -20.06
C ALA A 135 -20.58 -14.01 -21.48
N ASN A 136 -19.28 -13.99 -21.72
CA ASN A 136 -18.64 -13.52 -22.96
C ASN A 136 -19.06 -12.12 -23.39
N LEU A 137 -19.60 -11.31 -22.49
CA LEU A 137 -20.01 -9.93 -22.78
C LEU A 137 -18.78 -9.03 -22.95
N ILE A 138 -17.76 -9.24 -22.11
CA ILE A 138 -16.52 -8.48 -22.15
C ILE A 138 -15.37 -9.43 -21.83
N THR A 139 -14.42 -9.58 -22.77
CA THR A 139 -13.20 -10.33 -22.52
C THR A 139 -12.34 -9.58 -21.50
N HIS A 140 -12.03 -10.23 -20.38
CA HIS A 140 -11.16 -9.62 -19.38
C HIS A 140 -9.74 -9.45 -19.93
N GLN A 141 -9.23 -8.23 -19.89
CA GLN A 141 -7.83 -7.91 -20.18
C GLN A 141 -7.21 -7.22 -18.98
N ALA A 142 -6.07 -7.72 -18.51
CA ALA A 142 -5.39 -7.20 -17.34
C ALA A 142 -4.94 -5.72 -17.47
N SER A 143 -4.84 -5.22 -18.71
CA SER A 143 -4.47 -3.83 -19.01
C SER A 143 -5.67 -2.88 -19.12
N ARG A 144 -6.90 -3.40 -19.01
CA ARG A 144 -8.12 -2.57 -19.17
C ARG A 144 -8.40 -1.77 -17.91
N THR A 145 -8.67 -0.49 -18.10
CA THR A 145 -8.97 0.46 -17.01
C THR A 145 -10.46 0.42 -16.63
N ASP A 146 -10.80 0.89 -15.41
CA ASP A 146 -12.18 1.02 -14.95
C ASP A 146 -13.01 1.97 -15.87
N GLY A 147 -12.37 3.00 -16.45
CA GLY A 147 -12.99 3.89 -17.41
C GLY A 147 -13.44 3.17 -18.70
N GLU A 148 -12.63 2.25 -19.21
CA GLU A 148 -13.00 1.43 -20.36
C GLU A 148 -14.12 0.44 -20.02
N TYR A 149 -14.09 -0.18 -18.83
CA TYR A 149 -15.20 -1.01 -18.36
C TYR A 149 -16.51 -0.20 -18.25
N ARG A 150 -16.44 1.04 -17.76
CA ARG A 150 -17.60 1.93 -17.65
C ARG A 150 -18.26 2.19 -19.02
N GLN A 151 -17.46 2.41 -20.07
CA GLN A 151 -17.98 2.58 -21.42
C GLN A 151 -18.63 1.31 -21.96
N LEU A 152 -18.00 0.16 -21.76
CA LEU A 152 -18.48 -1.14 -22.25
C LEU A 152 -19.74 -1.61 -21.53
N THR A 153 -19.88 -1.33 -20.24
CA THR A 153 -21.06 -1.72 -19.44
C THR A 153 -22.22 -0.73 -19.54
N GLY A 154 -21.99 0.45 -20.11
CA GLY A 154 -23.00 1.50 -20.22
C GLY A 154 -24.27 1.11 -20.99
N ASN A 155 -24.14 0.19 -21.96
CA ASN A 155 -25.26 -0.30 -22.78
C ASN A 155 -25.81 -1.66 -22.31
N LEU A 156 -25.29 -2.22 -21.20
CA LEU A 156 -25.77 -3.48 -20.67
C LEU A 156 -26.98 -3.28 -19.74
N PRO A 157 -27.85 -4.31 -19.60
CA PRO A 157 -28.85 -4.34 -18.53
C PRO A 157 -28.17 -4.08 -17.18
N HIS A 158 -28.85 -3.38 -16.29
CA HIS A 158 -28.29 -3.00 -14.95
C HIS A 158 -27.02 -2.14 -15.02
N SER A 159 -26.89 -1.28 -16.04
CA SER A 159 -25.70 -0.39 -16.18
C SER A 159 -25.39 0.41 -14.92
N GLN A 160 -26.41 0.81 -14.17
CA GLN A 160 -26.26 1.53 -12.89
C GLN A 160 -25.51 0.69 -11.85
N SER A 161 -25.81 -0.59 -11.76
CA SER A 161 -25.19 -1.52 -10.79
C SER A 161 -23.71 -1.77 -11.13
N TYR A 162 -23.38 -1.87 -12.44
CA TYR A 162 -21.97 -1.90 -12.87
C TYR A 162 -21.23 -0.62 -12.49
N GLN A 163 -21.85 0.54 -12.70
CA GLN A 163 -21.24 1.82 -12.34
C GLN A 163 -21.02 1.95 -10.83
N THR A 164 -21.94 1.48 -10.01
CA THR A 164 -21.80 1.47 -8.56
C THR A 164 -20.55 0.69 -8.12
N LEU A 165 -20.34 -0.51 -8.68
CA LEU A 165 -19.18 -1.33 -8.36
C LEU A 165 -17.87 -0.73 -8.88
N LEU A 166 -17.87 -0.13 -10.07
CA LEU A 166 -16.71 0.57 -10.64
C LEU A 166 -16.33 1.80 -9.81
N ASN A 167 -17.31 2.62 -9.41
CA ASN A 167 -17.09 3.80 -8.58
C ASN A 167 -16.54 3.41 -7.19
N ALA A 168 -17.10 2.35 -6.59
CA ALA A 168 -16.59 1.84 -5.30
C ALA A 168 -15.15 1.36 -5.43
N HIS A 169 -14.79 0.66 -6.53
CA HIS A 169 -13.41 0.23 -6.78
C HIS A 169 -12.46 1.42 -6.97
N GLU A 170 -12.86 2.43 -7.74
CA GLU A 170 -12.10 3.66 -7.94
C GLU A 170 -11.87 4.40 -6.60
N GLN A 171 -12.92 4.50 -5.76
CA GLN A 171 -12.82 5.07 -4.42
C GLN A 171 -11.86 4.28 -3.52
N ILE A 172 -11.83 2.94 -3.63
CA ILE A 172 -10.91 2.08 -2.89
C ILE A 172 -9.47 2.28 -3.34
N CYS A 173 -9.23 2.45 -4.64
CA CYS A 173 -7.88 2.58 -5.21
C CYS A 173 -7.29 3.97 -4.97
N PHE A 174 -8.08 5.03 -5.13
CA PHE A 174 -7.62 6.42 -5.15
C PHE A 174 -8.12 7.24 -3.96
N GLY A 175 -9.14 6.78 -3.23
CA GLY A 175 -9.67 7.46 -2.05
C GLY A 175 -8.79 7.27 -0.83
N ALA A 176 -8.58 8.35 -0.07
CA ALA A 176 -7.81 8.34 1.18
C ALA A 176 -8.61 7.84 2.39
N GLY A 177 -9.93 7.65 2.27
CA GLY A 177 -10.83 7.30 3.37
C GLY A 177 -11.08 5.80 3.53
N ASP A 178 -11.58 5.42 4.70
CA ASP A 178 -12.10 4.07 4.93
C ASP A 178 -13.46 3.89 4.24
N VAL A 179 -13.68 2.70 3.70
CA VAL A 179 -14.95 2.33 3.09
C VAL A 179 -15.96 2.05 4.20
N SER A 180 -17.10 2.73 4.18
CA SER A 180 -18.16 2.54 5.16
C SER A 180 -18.98 1.28 4.89
N ALA A 181 -19.72 0.81 5.92
CA ALA A 181 -20.66 -0.30 5.77
C ALA A 181 -21.72 -0.01 4.70
N ALA A 182 -22.20 1.22 4.59
CA ALA A 182 -23.20 1.62 3.61
C ALA A 182 -22.70 1.45 2.17
N VAL A 183 -21.42 1.81 1.88
CA VAL A 183 -20.83 1.59 0.55
C VAL A 183 -20.71 0.09 0.24
N ALA A 184 -20.33 -0.72 1.23
CA ALA A 184 -20.22 -2.16 1.04
C ALA A 184 -21.60 -2.83 0.80
N GLU A 185 -22.63 -2.35 1.47
CA GLU A 185 -24.02 -2.77 1.25
C GLU A 185 -24.50 -2.42 -0.17
N GLN A 186 -24.21 -1.21 -0.63
CA GLN A 186 -24.50 -0.81 -2.02
C GLN A 186 -23.78 -1.69 -3.05
N CYS A 187 -22.51 -2.06 -2.77
CA CYS A 187 -21.79 -3.00 -3.64
C CYS A 187 -22.41 -4.39 -3.64
N GLN A 188 -22.88 -4.86 -2.50
CA GLN A 188 -23.57 -6.15 -2.37
C GLN A 188 -24.89 -6.17 -3.15
N GLN A 189 -25.72 -5.13 -2.99
CA GLN A 189 -26.99 -4.99 -3.73
C GLN A 189 -26.75 -4.90 -5.24
N ALA A 190 -25.80 -4.05 -5.67
CA ALA A 190 -25.44 -3.93 -7.06
C ALA A 190 -24.98 -5.26 -7.68
N TYR A 191 -24.21 -6.04 -6.96
CA TYR A 191 -23.78 -7.36 -7.43
C TYR A 191 -24.97 -8.34 -7.56
N GLN A 192 -25.91 -8.32 -6.61
CA GLN A 192 -27.15 -9.14 -6.67
C GLN A 192 -27.99 -8.80 -7.90
N GLU A 193 -28.19 -7.51 -8.20
CA GLU A 193 -28.94 -7.05 -9.37
C GLU A 193 -28.34 -7.52 -10.69
N ILE A 194 -27.00 -7.53 -10.79
CA ILE A 194 -26.30 -8.04 -11.98
C ILE A 194 -26.45 -9.57 -12.10
N THR A 195 -26.71 -10.26 -10.98
CA THR A 195 -26.79 -11.73 -10.93
C THR A 195 -28.22 -12.27 -11.03
N SER A 196 -29.22 -11.44 -10.82
CA SER A 196 -30.64 -11.81 -10.94
C SER A 196 -31.02 -11.96 -12.42
#